data_48a792e2e3f62ae7487c2ca971a32cf9
#
_entry.id   48a792e2e3f62ae7487c2ca971a32cf9
#
_cell.length_a   1.000
_cell.length_b   1.000
_cell.length_c   1.000
_cell.angle_alpha   90.00
_cell.angle_beta   90.00
_cell.angle_gamma   90.00
#
_symmetry.space_group_name_H-M   'P 1'
#
loop_
_entity.id
_entity.type
_entity.pdbx_description
1 polymer ?
#
loop_
_entity_poly.entity_id
_entity_poly.type
_entity_poly.pdbx_seq_one_letter_code
_entity_poly.pdbx_strand_id
1 'polypeptide(L)'
;MQKPFAITLDVGSSLVNHTGSWRNSRPVYVSRKPPCNHQCPAGENIQAWLFHAESGDYEQAWRKLVEDNPFPATMGRVCYHTCEGACNRAKIDEAVGINSVEGFLGDQAIARGWRFPAAKTQSGKKVLVVGAGPSGLSAAYHLARLGHAVTVHEAGPMPGGMMRFGIPKYRLPRQVLDAEVQRIVDMGVTIAYNTKVSNVLESRQAGGFDAVFLAVGAHIAKRAFIPAGDSAKVLDAVAVLRSMEGEDKPMLGRRVVVYGGGNTAIDVARTAKRLGASEAIIVYRRNREKMPA
;
A
#
# COMPACT_ATOMS: atom_id res chain seq x y z
N MET A 1 9.79 -41.50 -6.30
CA MET A 1 8.60 -40.81 -6.81
C MET A 1 7.41 -41.19 -5.95
N GLN A 2 6.83 -40.23 -5.26
CA GLN A 2 5.59 -40.48 -4.52
C GLN A 2 4.48 -40.67 -5.55
N LYS A 3 3.79 -41.82 -5.48
CA LYS A 3 2.63 -42.03 -6.33
C LYS A 3 1.59 -40.95 -6.05
N PRO A 4 1.04 -40.30 -7.08
CA PRO A 4 -0.02 -39.36 -6.85
C PRO A 4 -1.18 -40.05 -6.13
N PHE A 5 -1.75 -39.37 -5.17
CA PHE A 5 -2.95 -39.83 -4.47
C PHE A 5 -4.11 -39.84 -5.46
N ALA A 6 -4.25 -40.93 -6.14
CA ALA A 6 -5.37 -41.18 -7.01
C ALA A 6 -5.71 -42.65 -6.93
N ILE A 7 -6.96 -42.92 -6.91
CA ILE A 7 -7.50 -44.25 -7.25
C ILE A 7 -7.22 -44.45 -8.75
N THR A 8 -5.97 -44.38 -9.12
CA THR A 8 -5.58 -44.45 -10.50
C THR A 8 -4.60 -45.57 -10.67
N LEU A 9 -4.89 -46.31 -11.64
CA LEU A 9 -3.99 -47.22 -12.32
C LEU A 9 -2.64 -46.49 -12.58
N ASP A 10 -1.61 -47.26 -12.88
CA ASP A 10 -0.27 -46.72 -13.13
C ASP A 10 -0.26 -45.64 -14.20
N VAL A 11 0.71 -44.72 -14.07
CA VAL A 11 0.91 -43.63 -15.03
C VAL A 11 1.05 -44.22 -16.44
N GLY A 12 0.11 -43.95 -17.31
CA GLY A 12 0.01 -44.54 -18.65
C GLY A 12 -1.32 -45.25 -18.89
N SER A 13 -1.90 -45.83 -17.85
CA SER A 13 -3.22 -46.49 -17.95
C SER A 13 -4.37 -45.47 -17.97
N SER A 14 -4.14 -44.27 -17.49
CA SER A 14 -5.09 -43.14 -17.63
C SER A 14 -5.36 -42.77 -19.11
N LEU A 15 -4.51 -43.15 -20.02
CA LEU A 15 -4.71 -43.00 -21.46
C LEU A 15 -5.86 -43.88 -21.97
N VAL A 16 -6.21 -44.91 -21.26
CA VAL A 16 -7.34 -45.81 -21.57
C VAL A 16 -8.66 -45.25 -21.07
N ASN A 17 -8.63 -44.37 -20.07
CA ASN A 17 -9.81 -43.70 -19.59
C ASN A 17 -10.13 -42.51 -20.50
N HIS A 18 -11.18 -42.61 -21.29
CA HIS A 18 -11.72 -41.53 -22.13
C HIS A 18 -12.32 -40.43 -21.27
N THR A 19 -11.51 -39.82 -20.42
CA THR A 19 -11.90 -38.69 -19.55
C THR A 19 -11.72 -37.38 -20.28
N GLY A 20 -12.32 -37.24 -21.45
CA GLY A 20 -12.12 -36.09 -22.34
C GLY A 20 -12.29 -34.70 -21.70
N SER A 21 -13.16 -34.60 -20.71
CA SER A 21 -13.36 -33.35 -19.96
C SER A 21 -12.17 -32.98 -19.06
N TRP A 22 -11.38 -33.91 -18.59
CA TRP A 22 -10.21 -33.66 -17.75
C TRP A 22 -9.07 -32.94 -18.47
N ARG A 23 -8.98 -33.07 -19.79
CA ARG A 23 -7.96 -32.40 -20.60
C ARG A 23 -8.16 -30.88 -20.63
N ASN A 24 -9.38 -30.42 -20.43
CA ASN A 24 -9.79 -29.03 -20.53
C ASN A 24 -10.15 -28.42 -19.17
N SER A 25 -10.05 -29.18 -18.08
CA SER A 25 -10.40 -28.74 -16.74
C SER A 25 -9.15 -28.62 -15.88
N ARG A 26 -9.01 -27.52 -15.18
CA ARG A 26 -8.00 -27.35 -14.13
C ARG A 26 -8.66 -27.46 -12.77
N PRO A 27 -8.03 -28.14 -11.79
CA PRO A 27 -8.45 -27.98 -10.40
C PRO A 27 -8.32 -26.52 -10.02
N VAL A 28 -9.39 -25.95 -9.55
CA VAL A 28 -9.38 -24.58 -9.00
C VAL A 28 -9.37 -24.71 -7.49
N TYR A 29 -8.31 -24.22 -6.87
CA TYR A 29 -8.28 -24.12 -5.41
C TYR A 29 -9.19 -22.97 -4.96
N VAL A 30 -10.31 -23.33 -4.35
CA VAL A 30 -11.18 -22.36 -3.70
C VAL A 30 -10.66 -22.14 -2.29
N SER A 31 -10.14 -20.94 -2.02
CA SER A 31 -9.77 -20.58 -0.66
C SER A 31 -11.02 -20.54 0.22
N ARG A 32 -11.00 -21.31 1.33
CA ARG A 32 -12.06 -21.28 2.36
C ARG A 32 -11.77 -20.25 3.45
N LYS A 33 -10.84 -19.33 3.23
CA LYS A 33 -10.62 -18.22 4.14
C LYS A 33 -11.87 -17.32 4.18
N PRO A 34 -12.10 -16.60 5.29
CA PRO A 34 -13.14 -15.59 5.34
C PRO A 34 -13.04 -14.63 4.16
N PRO A 35 -14.17 -14.20 3.57
CA PRO A 35 -14.14 -13.33 2.39
C PRO A 35 -13.33 -12.04 2.60
N CYS A 36 -13.37 -11.47 3.80
CA CYS A 36 -12.55 -10.30 4.14
C CYS A 36 -11.05 -10.56 4.02
N ASN A 37 -10.55 -11.69 4.56
CA ASN A 37 -9.15 -12.08 4.42
C ASN A 37 -8.76 -12.32 2.95
N HIS A 38 -9.66 -12.92 2.18
CA HIS A 38 -9.41 -13.22 0.76
C HIS A 38 -9.35 -11.93 -0.07
N GLN A 39 -10.17 -10.95 0.28
CA GLN A 39 -10.29 -9.69 -0.48
C GLN A 39 -9.25 -8.64 -0.06
N CYS A 40 -8.56 -8.83 1.07
CA CYS A 40 -7.53 -7.89 1.51
C CYS A 40 -6.30 -7.97 0.59
N PRO A 41 -5.88 -6.87 -0.08
CA PRO A 41 -4.70 -6.88 -0.95
C PRO A 41 -3.38 -7.13 -0.19
N ALA A 42 -3.33 -6.81 1.10
CA ALA A 42 -2.18 -7.08 1.97
C ALA A 42 -2.16 -8.52 2.48
N GLY A 43 -3.24 -9.29 2.27
CA GLY A 43 -3.34 -10.67 2.73
C GLY A 43 -3.51 -10.82 4.24
N GLU A 44 -3.99 -9.78 4.91
CA GLU A 44 -4.17 -9.77 6.36
C GLU A 44 -5.08 -10.88 6.86
N ASN A 45 -4.71 -11.45 8.01
CA ASN A 45 -5.59 -12.34 8.74
C ASN A 45 -6.57 -11.54 9.61
N ILE A 46 -7.52 -10.87 8.93
CA ILE A 46 -8.50 -9.96 9.53
C ILE A 46 -9.29 -10.65 10.64
N GLN A 47 -9.74 -11.87 10.43
CA GLN A 47 -10.48 -12.62 11.42
C GLN A 47 -9.68 -12.80 12.73
N ALA A 48 -8.39 -13.10 12.62
CA ALA A 48 -7.56 -13.34 13.79
C ALA A 48 -7.33 -12.08 14.62
N TRP A 49 -7.05 -10.93 13.99
CA TRP A 49 -6.85 -9.71 14.76
C TRP A 49 -8.18 -9.10 15.27
N LEU A 50 -9.30 -9.27 14.54
CA LEU A 50 -10.62 -8.87 15.04
C LEU A 50 -11.03 -9.68 16.29
N PHE A 51 -10.70 -10.97 16.35
CA PHE A 51 -10.96 -11.80 17.53
C PHE A 51 -10.31 -11.23 18.80
N HIS A 52 -9.07 -10.79 18.71
CA HIS A 52 -8.40 -10.14 19.83
C HIS A 52 -8.99 -8.75 20.14
N ALA A 53 -9.35 -8.00 19.08
CA ALA A 53 -9.95 -6.67 19.25
C ALA A 53 -11.32 -6.74 19.96
N GLU A 54 -12.16 -7.73 19.62
CA GLU A 54 -13.46 -7.98 20.28
C GLU A 54 -13.28 -8.26 21.78
N SER A 55 -12.25 -8.99 22.15
CA SER A 55 -11.93 -9.30 23.55
C SER A 55 -11.30 -8.13 24.31
N GLY A 56 -11.06 -6.98 23.65
CA GLY A 56 -10.41 -5.81 24.26
C GLY A 56 -8.88 -5.94 24.35
N ASP A 57 -8.30 -7.02 23.86
CA ASP A 57 -6.84 -7.22 23.82
C ASP A 57 -6.23 -6.53 22.58
N TYR A 58 -6.25 -5.20 22.62
CA TYR A 58 -5.86 -4.37 21.49
C TYR A 58 -4.40 -4.50 21.12
N GLU A 59 -3.51 -4.79 22.07
CA GLU A 59 -2.09 -4.99 21.75
C GLU A 59 -1.88 -6.29 20.98
N GLN A 60 -2.52 -7.39 21.36
CA GLN A 60 -2.43 -8.63 20.62
C GLN A 60 -3.13 -8.52 19.25
N ALA A 61 -4.26 -7.83 19.18
CA ALA A 61 -4.90 -7.51 17.92
C ALA A 61 -3.93 -6.78 16.96
N TRP A 62 -3.28 -5.72 17.46
CA TRP A 62 -2.29 -4.99 16.68
C TRP A 62 -1.08 -5.86 16.30
N ARG A 63 -0.55 -6.66 17.24
CA ARG A 63 0.57 -7.57 16.96
C ARG A 63 0.23 -8.57 15.87
N LYS A 64 -1.02 -9.04 15.85
CA LYS A 64 -1.51 -9.95 14.81
C LYS A 64 -1.69 -9.24 13.47
N LEU A 65 -2.21 -8.04 13.47
CA LEU A 65 -2.41 -7.21 12.30
C LEU A 65 -1.07 -6.88 11.61
N VAL A 66 -0.06 -6.48 12.39
CA VAL A 66 1.24 -6.11 11.84
C VAL A 66 2.08 -7.32 11.39
N GLU A 67 1.61 -8.54 11.55
CA GLU A 67 2.25 -9.68 10.86
C GLU A 67 2.27 -9.48 9.33
N ASP A 68 1.25 -8.80 8.81
CA ASP A 68 1.06 -8.61 7.37
C ASP A 68 1.19 -7.12 6.96
N ASN A 69 0.67 -6.19 7.79
CA ASN A 69 0.59 -4.77 7.47
C ASN A 69 1.32 -3.88 8.50
N PRO A 70 2.47 -3.28 8.15
CA PRO A 70 3.23 -2.40 9.06
C PRO A 70 2.62 -0.99 9.22
N PHE A 71 1.56 -0.64 8.50
CA PHE A 71 0.98 0.70 8.44
C PHE A 71 -0.50 0.78 8.82
N PRO A 72 -0.95 0.17 9.93
CA PRO A 72 -2.38 0.12 10.24
C PRO A 72 -3.02 1.50 10.45
N ALA A 73 -2.33 2.44 11.09
CA ALA A 73 -2.86 3.79 11.28
C ALA A 73 -2.97 4.56 9.95
N THR A 74 -2.01 4.38 9.05
CA THR A 74 -2.03 4.95 7.70
C THR A 74 -3.13 4.30 6.87
N MET A 75 -3.23 2.96 6.86
CA MET A 75 -4.21 2.22 6.06
C MET A 75 -5.65 2.47 6.55
N GLY A 76 -5.86 2.61 7.86
CA GLY A 76 -7.14 3.04 8.41
C GLY A 76 -7.65 4.41 7.90
N ARG A 77 -6.79 5.19 7.23
CA ARG A 77 -7.13 6.50 6.64
C ARG A 77 -7.20 6.50 5.12
N VAL A 78 -6.53 5.55 4.46
CA VAL A 78 -6.33 5.65 3.00
C VAL A 78 -6.64 4.36 2.23
N CYS A 79 -6.86 3.22 2.92
CA CYS A 79 -7.24 1.97 2.29
C CYS A 79 -8.63 2.08 1.63
N TYR A 80 -8.82 1.34 0.54
CA TYR A 80 -10.13 1.22 -0.13
C TYR A 80 -11.10 0.26 0.60
N HIS A 81 -10.66 -0.39 1.67
CA HIS A 81 -11.38 -1.36 2.51
C HIS A 81 -12.28 -2.33 1.71
N THR A 82 -11.73 -2.89 0.64
CA THR A 82 -12.42 -3.90 -0.19
C THR A 82 -12.88 -5.11 0.61
N CYS A 83 -12.27 -5.38 1.76
CA CYS A 83 -12.66 -6.39 2.73
C CYS A 83 -14.07 -6.18 3.29
N GLU A 84 -14.48 -4.93 3.52
CA GLU A 84 -15.83 -4.58 4.00
C GLU A 84 -16.88 -4.86 2.92
N GLY A 85 -16.58 -4.54 1.66
CA GLY A 85 -17.45 -4.84 0.53
C GLY A 85 -17.69 -6.35 0.32
N ALA A 86 -16.76 -7.20 0.76
CA ALA A 86 -16.87 -8.65 0.70
C ALA A 86 -17.39 -9.27 2.01
N CYS A 87 -17.69 -8.48 3.03
CA CYS A 87 -18.08 -8.96 4.34
C CYS A 87 -19.40 -9.75 4.30
N ASN A 88 -19.38 -10.98 4.84
CA ASN A 88 -20.58 -11.80 4.92
C ASN A 88 -21.67 -11.18 5.81
N ARG A 89 -21.27 -10.37 6.81
CA ARG A 89 -22.21 -9.70 7.70
C ARG A 89 -23.12 -8.74 6.92
N ALA A 90 -22.60 -8.09 5.89
CA ALA A 90 -23.37 -7.21 5.01
C ALA A 90 -24.58 -7.87 4.31
N LYS A 91 -24.69 -9.20 4.37
CA LYS A 91 -25.85 -9.95 3.88
C LYS A 91 -26.99 -10.05 4.90
N ILE A 92 -26.73 -9.69 6.14
CA ILE A 92 -27.68 -9.78 7.26
C ILE A 92 -28.06 -8.38 7.73
N ASP A 93 -27.06 -7.52 7.96
CA ASP A 93 -27.22 -6.13 8.39
C ASP A 93 -26.07 -5.26 7.81
N GLU A 94 -25.27 -4.57 8.61
CA GLU A 94 -24.16 -3.74 8.17
C GLU A 94 -22.85 -4.55 8.14
N ALA A 95 -21.99 -4.21 7.19
CA ALA A 95 -20.63 -4.75 7.17
C ALA A 95 -19.88 -4.39 8.44
N VAL A 96 -19.00 -5.28 8.90
CA VAL A 96 -18.07 -4.94 9.98
C VAL A 96 -17.15 -3.80 9.53
N GLY A 97 -17.03 -2.75 10.33
CA GLY A 97 -16.14 -1.60 10.07
C GLY A 97 -14.66 -1.96 10.27
N ILE A 98 -14.16 -2.87 9.43
CA ILE A 98 -12.82 -3.46 9.53
C ILE A 98 -11.74 -2.39 9.48
N ASN A 99 -11.86 -1.48 8.52
CA ASN A 99 -10.89 -0.40 8.32
C ASN A 99 -10.88 0.59 9.50
N SER A 100 -12.03 0.84 10.12
CA SER A 100 -12.12 1.69 11.30
C SER A 100 -11.43 1.06 12.51
N VAL A 101 -11.58 -0.25 12.72
CA VAL A 101 -10.89 -0.99 13.78
C VAL A 101 -9.39 -1.05 13.53
N GLU A 102 -8.98 -1.31 12.28
CA GLU A 102 -7.57 -1.25 11.87
C GLU A 102 -6.93 0.10 12.20
N GLY A 103 -7.58 1.19 11.80
CA GLY A 103 -7.12 2.55 12.09
C GLY A 103 -7.04 2.83 13.60
N PHE A 104 -8.05 2.40 14.35
CA PHE A 104 -8.07 2.50 15.82
C PHE A 104 -6.88 1.77 16.46
N LEU A 105 -6.62 0.52 16.06
CA LEU A 105 -5.48 -0.25 16.56
C LEU A 105 -4.14 0.41 16.23
N GLY A 106 -4.02 0.95 15.03
CA GLY A 106 -2.85 1.72 14.61
C GLY A 106 -2.62 2.97 15.46
N ASP A 107 -3.69 3.73 15.73
CA ASP A 107 -3.64 4.93 16.57
C ASP A 107 -3.33 4.58 18.04
N GLN A 108 -3.91 3.50 18.57
CA GLN A 108 -3.57 3.00 19.92
C GLN A 108 -2.09 2.61 20.00
N ALA A 109 -1.56 1.97 18.96
CA ALA A 109 -0.16 1.59 18.92
C ALA A 109 0.78 2.81 18.93
N ILE A 110 0.41 3.89 18.22
CA ILE A 110 1.16 5.15 18.25
C ILE A 110 1.07 5.77 19.64
N ALA A 111 -0.14 5.92 20.20
CA ALA A 111 -0.35 6.56 21.48
C ALA A 111 0.32 5.84 22.66
N ARG A 112 0.38 4.51 22.60
CA ARG A 112 0.98 3.67 23.65
C ARG A 112 2.43 3.29 23.39
N GLY A 113 3.03 3.72 22.27
CA GLY A 113 4.43 3.45 21.93
C GLY A 113 4.71 1.96 21.69
N TRP A 114 3.75 1.18 21.17
CA TRP A 114 3.99 -0.23 20.87
C TRP A 114 5.03 -0.38 19.78
N ARG A 115 5.92 -1.35 19.96
CA ARG A 115 7.04 -1.62 19.06
C ARG A 115 6.85 -2.92 18.31
N PHE A 116 7.40 -2.99 17.13
CA PHE A 116 7.47 -4.24 16.37
C PHE A 116 8.35 -5.26 17.08
N PRO A 117 8.03 -6.55 16.99
CA PRO A 117 8.88 -7.60 17.56
C PRO A 117 10.24 -7.62 16.84
N ALA A 118 11.31 -7.71 17.62
CA ALA A 118 12.65 -7.89 17.08
C ALA A 118 12.78 -9.25 16.39
N ALA A 119 13.67 -9.34 15.40
CA ALA A 119 14.03 -10.62 14.79
C ALA A 119 14.66 -11.56 15.83
N LYS A 120 14.24 -12.84 15.80
CA LYS A 120 14.78 -13.84 16.74
C LYS A 120 16.26 -14.18 16.48
N THR A 121 16.65 -14.13 15.21
CA THR A 121 18.01 -14.45 14.77
C THR A 121 18.44 -13.50 13.66
N GLN A 122 19.73 -13.15 13.65
CA GLN A 122 20.29 -12.37 12.55
C GLN A 122 20.75 -13.31 11.44
N SER A 123 20.40 -12.98 10.20
CA SER A 123 20.72 -13.81 9.03
C SER A 123 22.15 -13.61 8.50
N GLY A 124 22.81 -12.53 8.92
CA GLY A 124 24.08 -12.09 8.36
C GLY A 124 24.00 -11.50 6.94
N LYS A 125 22.80 -11.44 6.35
CA LYS A 125 22.58 -10.92 5.01
C LYS A 125 22.24 -9.44 5.03
N LYS A 126 22.75 -8.70 4.01
CA LYS A 126 22.52 -7.27 3.82
C LYS A 126 21.64 -7.06 2.57
N VAL A 127 20.57 -6.31 2.72
CA VAL A 127 19.63 -6.02 1.62
C VAL A 127 19.54 -4.53 1.38
N LEU A 128 19.71 -4.12 0.12
CA LEU A 128 19.42 -2.77 -0.33
C LEU A 128 17.95 -2.69 -0.80
N VAL A 129 17.21 -1.74 -0.28
CA VAL A 129 15.89 -1.37 -0.79
C VAL A 129 15.99 -0.03 -1.49
N VAL A 130 15.54 0.05 -2.75
CA VAL A 130 15.58 1.30 -3.54
C VAL A 130 14.22 1.95 -3.56
N GLY A 131 14.07 3.01 -2.79
CA GLY A 131 12.84 3.79 -2.61
C GLY A 131 12.17 3.56 -1.26
N ALA A 132 11.91 4.65 -0.54
CA ALA A 132 11.20 4.67 0.75
C ALA A 132 9.70 4.98 0.61
N GLY A 133 9.06 4.52 -0.46
CA GLY A 133 7.61 4.50 -0.62
C GLY A 133 6.96 3.34 0.14
N PRO A 134 5.62 3.17 0.06
CA PRO A 134 4.91 2.12 0.80
C PRO A 134 5.47 0.73 0.53
N SER A 135 5.79 0.39 -0.72
CA SER A 135 6.36 -0.91 -1.09
C SER A 135 7.74 -1.13 -0.47
N GLY A 136 8.63 -0.13 -0.55
CA GLY A 136 9.99 -0.25 0.00
C GLY A 136 10.02 -0.30 1.51
N LEU A 137 9.21 0.50 2.18
CA LEU A 137 9.09 0.49 3.64
C LEU A 137 8.48 -0.81 4.16
N SER A 138 7.45 -1.35 3.48
CA SER A 138 6.89 -2.66 3.80
C SER A 138 7.91 -3.77 3.60
N ALA A 139 8.66 -3.75 2.49
CA ALA A 139 9.74 -4.72 2.25
C ALA A 139 10.82 -4.63 3.33
N ALA A 140 11.23 -3.41 3.69
CA ALA A 140 12.22 -3.18 4.76
C ALA A 140 11.75 -3.75 6.10
N TYR A 141 10.49 -3.54 6.46
CA TYR A 141 9.86 -4.12 7.64
C TYR A 141 9.94 -5.65 7.64
N HIS A 142 9.45 -6.30 6.59
CA HIS A 142 9.43 -7.76 6.54
C HIS A 142 10.83 -8.37 6.49
N LEU A 143 11.77 -7.74 5.78
CA LEU A 143 13.16 -8.17 5.75
C LEU A 143 13.85 -8.03 7.12
N ALA A 144 13.60 -6.92 7.84
CA ALA A 144 14.09 -6.72 9.19
C ALA A 144 13.54 -7.77 10.16
N ARG A 145 12.26 -8.13 10.05
CA ARG A 145 11.65 -9.23 10.84
C ARG A 145 12.32 -10.59 10.59
N LEU A 146 12.82 -10.81 9.38
CA LEU A 146 13.59 -12.01 9.02
C LEU A 146 15.06 -11.96 9.47
N GLY A 147 15.48 -10.87 10.12
CA GLY A 147 16.82 -10.68 10.64
C GLY A 147 17.86 -10.25 9.61
N HIS A 148 17.42 -9.71 8.48
CA HIS A 148 18.33 -9.12 7.50
C HIS A 148 18.71 -7.70 7.91
N ALA A 149 19.96 -7.31 7.65
CA ALA A 149 20.38 -5.92 7.75
C ALA A 149 19.86 -5.15 6.52
N VAL A 150 18.99 -4.17 6.74
CA VAL A 150 18.31 -3.46 5.65
C VAL A 150 18.75 -2.01 5.57
N THR A 151 19.16 -1.59 4.38
CA THR A 151 19.43 -0.19 4.06
C THR A 151 18.46 0.24 2.94
N VAL A 152 17.79 1.34 3.14
CA VAL A 152 16.89 1.95 2.15
C VAL A 152 17.56 3.16 1.57
N HIS A 153 17.72 3.23 0.24
CA HIS A 153 18.14 4.43 -0.46
C HIS A 153 16.92 5.16 -1.02
N GLU A 154 16.70 6.39 -0.54
CA GLU A 154 15.60 7.25 -0.99
C GLU A 154 16.16 8.46 -1.73
N ALA A 155 15.67 8.66 -2.96
CA ALA A 155 16.11 9.77 -3.81
C ALA A 155 15.66 11.14 -3.31
N GLY A 156 14.56 11.18 -2.57
CA GLY A 156 14.00 12.40 -1.98
C GLY A 156 14.49 12.68 -0.57
N PRO A 157 14.10 13.83 -0.01
CA PRO A 157 14.52 14.27 1.32
C PRO A 157 13.75 13.59 2.46
N MET A 158 12.64 12.91 2.17
CA MET A 158 11.74 12.34 3.19
C MET A 158 11.14 11.01 2.72
N PRO A 159 10.84 10.08 3.66
CA PRO A 159 10.23 8.80 3.36
C PRO A 159 8.71 8.95 3.17
N GLY A 160 8.08 7.90 2.66
CA GLY A 160 6.64 7.79 2.50
C GLY A 160 6.17 7.77 1.04
N GLY A 161 7.00 8.19 0.08
CA GLY A 161 6.64 8.14 -1.34
C GLY A 161 5.27 8.76 -1.62
N MET A 162 4.37 8.03 -2.32
CA MET A 162 3.03 8.53 -2.64
C MET A 162 2.13 8.72 -1.41
N MET A 163 2.36 8.06 -0.28
CA MET A 163 1.63 8.34 0.96
C MET A 163 1.91 9.78 1.45
N ARG A 164 3.13 10.26 1.27
CA ARG A 164 3.52 11.63 1.64
C ARG A 164 3.23 12.64 0.53
N PHE A 165 3.70 12.36 -0.67
CA PHE A 165 3.74 13.33 -1.77
C PHE A 165 2.51 13.28 -2.69
N GLY A 166 1.66 12.29 -2.55
CA GLY A 166 0.43 12.13 -3.34
C GLY A 166 -0.86 12.30 -2.55
N ILE A 167 -0.85 11.99 -1.24
CA ILE A 167 -2.03 12.08 -0.38
C ILE A 167 -1.95 13.36 0.45
N PRO A 168 -2.97 14.24 0.39
CA PRO A 168 -2.97 15.49 1.15
C PRO A 168 -2.93 15.30 2.67
N LYS A 169 -2.31 16.24 3.39
CA LYS A 169 -2.18 16.21 4.87
C LYS A 169 -3.50 16.11 5.61
N TYR A 170 -4.58 16.62 5.05
CA TYR A 170 -5.91 16.55 5.66
C TYR A 170 -6.56 15.17 5.57
N ARG A 171 -6.04 14.28 4.70
CA ARG A 171 -6.45 12.87 4.65
C ARG A 171 -5.49 11.98 5.44
N LEU A 172 -4.20 12.23 5.31
CA LEU A 172 -3.15 11.49 6.02
C LEU A 172 -2.24 12.48 6.77
N PRO A 173 -2.50 12.72 8.05
CA PRO A 173 -1.64 13.55 8.89
C PRO A 173 -0.21 13.04 8.91
N ARG A 174 0.76 13.93 8.74
CA ARG A 174 2.16 13.52 8.61
C ARG A 174 2.72 12.88 9.87
N GLN A 175 2.23 13.29 11.04
CA GLN A 175 2.61 12.70 12.33
C GLN A 175 2.31 11.20 12.39
N VAL A 176 1.18 10.76 11.79
CA VAL A 176 0.79 9.35 11.73
C VAL A 176 1.76 8.56 10.85
N LEU A 177 2.01 9.05 9.64
CA LEU A 177 2.96 8.42 8.71
C LEU A 177 4.37 8.37 9.30
N ASP A 178 4.82 9.48 9.90
CA ASP A 178 6.17 9.58 10.48
C ASP A 178 6.34 8.62 11.66
N ALA A 179 5.32 8.47 12.51
CA ALA A 179 5.35 7.53 13.64
C ALA A 179 5.46 6.07 13.16
N GLU A 180 4.73 5.70 12.11
CA GLU A 180 4.80 4.34 11.56
C GLU A 180 6.12 4.07 10.83
N VAL A 181 6.65 5.05 10.09
CA VAL A 181 7.99 4.95 9.48
C VAL A 181 9.07 4.83 10.55
N GLN A 182 8.99 5.67 11.62
CA GLN A 182 9.96 5.62 12.71
C GLN A 182 9.98 4.26 13.40
N ARG A 183 8.82 3.62 13.57
CA ARG A 183 8.74 2.27 14.13
C ARG A 183 9.50 1.22 13.28
N ILE A 184 9.54 1.39 11.95
CA ILE A 184 10.34 0.55 11.06
C ILE A 184 11.84 0.86 11.25
N VAL A 185 12.20 2.13 11.35
CA VAL A 185 13.58 2.54 11.63
C VAL A 185 14.07 1.99 12.96
N ASP A 186 13.21 1.98 13.99
CA ASP A 186 13.51 1.45 15.32
C ASP A 186 13.82 -0.06 15.32
N MET A 187 13.48 -0.79 14.25
CA MET A 187 13.92 -2.19 14.06
C MET A 187 15.37 -2.33 13.60
N GLY A 188 16.07 -1.22 13.38
CA GLY A 188 17.46 -1.19 12.87
C GLY A 188 17.54 -0.99 11.36
N VAL A 189 16.44 -0.62 10.70
CA VAL A 189 16.46 -0.24 9.29
C VAL A 189 17.10 1.14 9.12
N THR A 190 18.08 1.26 8.23
CA THR A 190 18.73 2.53 7.90
C THR A 190 18.11 3.12 6.64
N ILE A 191 17.74 4.41 6.66
CA ILE A 191 17.25 5.13 5.47
C ILE A 191 18.24 6.23 5.12
N ALA A 192 18.84 6.14 3.94
CA ALA A 192 19.70 7.17 3.37
C ALA A 192 18.88 8.06 2.42
N TYR A 193 18.62 9.28 2.86
CA TYR A 193 17.87 10.28 2.09
C TYR A 193 18.76 10.98 1.05
N ASN A 194 18.15 11.60 0.05
CA ASN A 194 18.82 12.30 -1.05
C ASN A 194 19.84 11.39 -1.78
N THR A 195 19.61 10.08 -1.75
CA THR A 195 20.49 9.05 -2.27
C THR A 195 19.84 8.37 -3.45
N LYS A 196 20.03 8.97 -4.64
CA LYS A 196 19.48 8.42 -5.88
C LYS A 196 20.34 7.27 -6.39
N VAL A 197 19.74 6.11 -6.58
CA VAL A 197 20.36 4.96 -7.24
C VAL A 197 20.20 5.09 -8.75
N SER A 198 21.30 5.37 -9.45
CA SER A 198 21.33 5.46 -10.92
C SER A 198 21.69 4.13 -11.55
N ASN A 199 22.56 3.35 -10.91
CA ASN A 199 22.95 2.02 -11.32
C ASN A 199 22.81 1.05 -10.13
N VAL A 200 21.92 0.09 -10.29
CA VAL A 200 21.60 -0.88 -9.24
C VAL A 200 22.77 -1.83 -8.95
N LEU A 201 23.47 -2.28 -9.99
CA LEU A 201 24.56 -3.23 -9.84
C LEU A 201 25.75 -2.58 -9.12
N GLU A 202 26.12 -1.37 -9.51
CA GLU A 202 27.16 -0.61 -8.82
C GLU A 202 26.82 -0.33 -7.37
N SER A 203 25.58 0.11 -7.10
CA SER A 203 25.12 0.38 -5.73
C SER A 203 25.15 -0.88 -4.86
N ARG A 204 24.75 -2.03 -5.43
CA ARG A 204 24.84 -3.32 -4.77
C ARG A 204 26.27 -3.69 -4.40
N GLN A 205 27.19 -3.58 -5.35
CA GLN A 205 28.60 -3.94 -5.16
C GLN A 205 29.29 -3.01 -4.17
N ALA A 206 29.13 -1.70 -4.35
CA ALA A 206 29.73 -0.69 -3.49
C ALA A 206 29.30 -0.80 -2.03
N GLY A 207 28.03 -1.14 -1.77
CA GLY A 207 27.49 -1.33 -0.42
C GLY A 207 27.68 -2.74 0.15
N GLY A 208 28.21 -3.68 -0.62
CA GLY A 208 28.35 -5.08 -0.21
C GLY A 208 27.01 -5.76 0.10
N PHE A 209 25.97 -5.43 -0.66
CA PHE A 209 24.64 -6.00 -0.46
C PHE A 209 24.51 -7.37 -1.14
N ASP A 210 23.93 -8.33 -0.42
CA ASP A 210 23.61 -9.66 -0.96
C ASP A 210 22.48 -9.62 -1.98
N ALA A 211 21.47 -8.74 -1.76
CA ALA A 211 20.31 -8.61 -2.62
C ALA A 211 19.85 -7.15 -2.72
N VAL A 212 19.05 -6.86 -3.75
CA VAL A 212 18.42 -5.55 -3.96
C VAL A 212 16.94 -5.74 -4.21
N PHE A 213 16.11 -4.93 -3.53
CA PHE A 213 14.68 -4.82 -3.76
C PHE A 213 14.36 -3.48 -4.41
N LEU A 214 13.73 -3.50 -5.59
CA LEU A 214 13.39 -2.29 -6.34
C LEU A 214 11.97 -1.84 -6.01
N ALA A 215 11.84 -0.66 -5.41
CA ALA A 215 10.57 -0.03 -5.01
C ALA A 215 10.47 1.43 -5.47
N VAL A 216 10.92 1.70 -6.68
CA VAL A 216 11.07 3.05 -7.25
C VAL A 216 9.75 3.77 -7.51
N GLY A 217 8.61 3.06 -7.48
CA GLY A 217 7.28 3.64 -7.67
C GLY A 217 7.01 4.09 -9.11
N ALA A 218 5.95 4.92 -9.26
CA ALA A 218 5.50 5.46 -10.54
C ALA A 218 5.19 6.96 -10.40
N HIS A 219 6.21 7.79 -10.39
CA HIS A 219 6.11 9.24 -10.18
C HIS A 219 5.90 10.05 -11.46
N ILE A 220 5.98 9.41 -12.63
CA ILE A 220 5.79 10.08 -13.92
C ILE A 220 4.34 9.93 -14.34
N ALA A 221 3.63 11.06 -14.38
CA ALA A 221 2.25 11.09 -14.82
C ALA A 221 2.14 10.85 -16.34
N LYS A 222 1.08 10.16 -16.74
CA LYS A 222 0.69 10.10 -18.15
C LYS A 222 0.04 11.42 -18.54
N ARG A 223 0.59 12.10 -19.53
CA ARG A 223 0.00 13.33 -20.07
C ARG A 223 -1.33 13.01 -20.75
N ALA A 224 -2.41 13.64 -20.32
CA ALA A 224 -3.66 13.63 -21.04
C ALA A 224 -3.61 14.64 -22.17
N PHE A 225 -4.10 14.23 -23.34
CA PHE A 225 -4.23 15.16 -24.47
C PHE A 225 -5.52 15.99 -24.25
N ILE A 226 -5.35 17.21 -23.78
CA ILE A 226 -6.43 18.15 -23.56
C ILE A 226 -6.24 19.30 -24.56
N PRO A 227 -7.19 19.59 -25.45
CA PRO A 227 -7.10 20.71 -26.36
C PRO A 227 -7.36 22.04 -25.62
N ALA A 228 -6.43 22.44 -24.79
CA ALA A 228 -6.57 23.60 -23.91
C ALA A 228 -6.15 24.93 -24.57
N GLY A 229 -5.52 24.86 -25.76
CA GLY A 229 -4.93 26.04 -26.42
C GLY A 229 -3.79 26.65 -25.58
N ASP A 230 -3.32 27.83 -25.98
CA ASP A 230 -2.23 28.54 -25.30
C ASP A 230 -2.69 29.35 -24.08
N SER A 231 -4.00 29.53 -23.91
CA SER A 231 -4.59 30.34 -22.83
C SER A 231 -4.71 29.62 -21.48
N ALA A 232 -4.57 28.31 -21.45
CA ALA A 232 -4.72 27.52 -20.23
C ALA A 232 -3.39 26.93 -19.75
N LYS A 233 -3.07 27.15 -18.48
CA LYS A 233 -1.92 26.53 -17.83
C LYS A 233 -2.27 25.09 -17.47
N VAL A 234 -1.72 24.13 -18.21
CA VAL A 234 -1.89 22.69 -17.93
C VAL A 234 -0.84 22.24 -16.91
N LEU A 235 -1.29 21.73 -15.77
CA LEU A 235 -0.45 21.28 -14.67
C LEU A 235 -0.60 19.76 -14.47
N ASP A 236 0.48 19.13 -14.02
CA ASP A 236 0.45 17.75 -13.54
C ASP A 236 -0.14 17.68 -12.14
N ALA A 237 -1.16 16.85 -11.96
CA ALA A 237 -1.88 16.68 -10.70
C ALA A 237 -0.99 16.18 -9.55
N VAL A 238 -0.11 15.21 -9.84
CA VAL A 238 0.79 14.64 -8.83
C VAL A 238 1.87 15.67 -8.45
N ALA A 239 2.38 16.43 -9.42
CA ALA A 239 3.33 17.51 -9.15
C ALA A 239 2.72 18.61 -8.27
N VAL A 240 1.45 18.98 -8.50
CA VAL A 240 0.72 19.93 -7.65
C VAL A 240 0.58 19.39 -6.22
N LEU A 241 0.17 18.13 -6.04
CA LEU A 241 0.05 17.53 -4.72
C LEU A 241 1.41 17.44 -4.01
N ARG A 242 2.45 17.10 -4.74
CA ARG A 242 3.82 17.03 -4.22
C ARG A 242 4.33 18.38 -3.74
N SER A 243 4.05 19.46 -4.46
CA SER A 243 4.45 20.81 -4.07
C SER A 243 3.76 21.30 -2.79
N MET A 244 2.66 20.63 -2.36
CA MET A 244 2.01 20.92 -1.08
C MET A 244 2.84 20.54 0.15
N GLU A 245 3.91 19.76 -0.02
CA GLU A 245 4.84 19.42 1.07
C GLU A 245 5.88 20.53 1.31
N GLY A 246 6.17 21.35 0.31
CA GLY A 246 7.06 22.50 0.43
C GLY A 246 6.45 23.64 1.26
N GLU A 247 7.27 24.64 1.58
CA GLU A 247 6.83 25.87 2.27
C GLU A 247 6.01 26.75 1.33
N ASP A 248 6.47 26.89 0.09
CA ASP A 248 5.77 27.66 -0.94
C ASP A 248 4.64 26.84 -1.56
N LYS A 249 3.41 27.31 -1.36
CA LYS A 249 2.23 26.64 -1.92
C LYS A 249 2.00 27.09 -3.36
N PRO A 250 1.57 26.18 -4.26
CA PRO A 250 1.34 26.53 -5.65
C PRO A 250 0.14 27.47 -5.80
N MET A 251 0.30 28.50 -6.60
CA MET A 251 -0.82 29.35 -7.02
C MET A 251 -1.52 28.73 -8.21
N LEU A 252 -2.76 28.26 -8.02
CA LEU A 252 -3.54 27.56 -9.05
C LEU A 252 -4.51 28.48 -9.82
N GLY A 253 -4.77 29.69 -9.31
CA GLY A 253 -5.71 30.61 -9.90
C GLY A 253 -7.15 30.47 -9.37
N ARG A 254 -8.04 31.33 -9.84
CA ARG A 254 -9.42 31.42 -9.34
C ARG A 254 -10.30 30.25 -9.81
N ARG A 255 -10.06 29.75 -11.01
CA ARG A 255 -10.86 28.71 -11.66
C ARG A 255 -9.97 27.55 -12.05
N VAL A 256 -10.19 26.41 -11.45
CA VAL A 256 -9.37 25.19 -11.63
C VAL A 256 -10.24 24.09 -12.20
N VAL A 257 -9.84 23.56 -13.35
CA VAL A 257 -10.48 22.39 -13.97
C VAL A 257 -9.57 21.19 -13.77
N VAL A 258 -10.13 20.13 -13.19
CA VAL A 258 -9.43 18.87 -12.93
C VAL A 258 -9.96 17.80 -13.86
N TYR A 259 -9.13 17.32 -14.76
CA TYR A 259 -9.49 16.26 -15.71
C TYR A 259 -9.17 14.89 -15.11
N GLY A 260 -10.23 14.16 -14.71
CA GLY A 260 -10.12 12.84 -14.10
C GLY A 260 -11.23 12.58 -13.08
N GLY A 261 -11.43 11.32 -12.69
CA GLY A 261 -12.49 10.91 -11.75
C GLY A 261 -12.00 9.98 -10.64
N GLY A 262 -10.68 9.80 -10.49
CA GLY A 262 -10.09 9.00 -9.42
C GLY A 262 -9.72 9.83 -8.19
N ASN A 263 -9.24 9.18 -7.13
CA ASN A 263 -8.87 9.83 -5.87
C ASN A 263 -7.92 11.03 -6.05
N THR A 264 -6.95 10.93 -6.96
CA THR A 264 -6.04 12.05 -7.27
C THR A 264 -6.83 13.28 -7.75
N ALA A 265 -7.85 13.09 -8.59
CA ALA A 265 -8.66 14.21 -9.08
C ALA A 265 -9.47 14.86 -7.95
N ILE A 266 -10.06 14.06 -7.07
CA ILE A 266 -10.77 14.55 -5.89
C ILE A 266 -9.81 15.32 -4.95
N ASP A 267 -8.64 14.75 -4.70
CA ASP A 267 -7.64 15.37 -3.82
C ASP A 267 -7.13 16.70 -4.39
N VAL A 268 -6.87 16.78 -5.71
CA VAL A 268 -6.46 18.03 -6.36
C VAL A 268 -7.59 19.07 -6.32
N ALA A 269 -8.84 18.70 -6.62
CA ALA A 269 -9.96 19.62 -6.58
C ALA A 269 -10.19 20.18 -5.17
N ARG A 270 -10.14 19.35 -4.14
CA ARG A 270 -10.23 19.76 -2.74
C ARG A 270 -9.04 20.61 -2.31
N THR A 271 -7.86 20.30 -2.80
CA THR A 271 -6.64 21.10 -2.56
C THR A 271 -6.74 22.46 -3.22
N ALA A 272 -7.22 22.54 -4.47
CA ALA A 272 -7.44 23.79 -5.17
C ALA A 272 -8.40 24.72 -4.40
N LYS A 273 -9.50 24.18 -3.87
CA LYS A 273 -10.43 24.95 -3.01
C LYS A 273 -9.74 25.47 -1.76
N ARG A 274 -8.88 24.67 -1.10
CA ARG A 274 -8.11 25.11 0.08
C ARG A 274 -7.05 26.14 -0.23
N LEU A 275 -6.56 26.18 -1.47
CA LEU A 275 -5.63 27.20 -1.96
C LEU A 275 -6.32 28.48 -2.42
N GLY A 276 -7.64 28.59 -2.23
CA GLY A 276 -8.40 29.80 -2.52
C GLY A 276 -9.05 29.87 -3.90
N ALA A 277 -9.07 28.77 -4.65
CA ALA A 277 -9.82 28.74 -5.91
C ALA A 277 -11.32 28.98 -5.66
N SER A 278 -11.91 29.97 -6.37
CA SER A 278 -13.35 30.22 -6.31
C SER A 278 -14.15 29.07 -6.87
N GLU A 279 -13.63 28.40 -7.91
CA GLU A 279 -14.21 27.22 -8.51
C GLU A 279 -13.18 26.11 -8.68
N ALA A 280 -13.58 24.87 -8.36
CA ALA A 280 -12.83 23.65 -8.69
C ALA A 280 -13.80 22.66 -9.35
N ILE A 281 -13.62 22.45 -10.65
CA ILE A 281 -14.53 21.71 -11.52
C ILE A 281 -13.86 20.39 -11.89
N ILE A 282 -14.52 19.27 -11.61
CA ILE A 282 -14.05 17.94 -12.04
C ILE A 282 -14.72 17.59 -13.38
N VAL A 283 -13.90 17.29 -14.37
CA VAL A 283 -14.37 16.82 -15.68
C VAL A 283 -13.97 15.36 -15.82
N TYR A 284 -14.97 14.51 -16.00
CA TYR A 284 -14.77 13.08 -16.14
C TYR A 284 -15.47 12.53 -17.37
N ARG A 285 -14.84 11.58 -18.07
CA ARG A 285 -15.36 11.02 -19.34
C ARG A 285 -16.60 10.14 -19.22
N ARG A 286 -16.99 9.79 -17.98
CA ARG A 286 -18.20 8.99 -17.66
C ARG A 286 -19.07 9.78 -16.70
N ASN A 287 -20.22 9.22 -16.32
CA ASN A 287 -21.09 9.81 -15.31
C ASN A 287 -20.51 9.66 -13.89
N ARG A 288 -21.13 10.37 -12.94
CA ARG A 288 -20.71 10.39 -11.53
C ARG A 288 -20.71 9.00 -10.89
N GLU A 289 -21.71 8.17 -11.20
CA GLU A 289 -21.84 6.81 -10.65
C GLU A 289 -20.70 5.87 -11.03
N LYS A 290 -20.01 6.18 -12.12
CA LYS A 290 -18.86 5.39 -12.63
C LYS A 290 -17.52 6.02 -12.26
N MET A 291 -17.49 7.01 -11.40
CA MET A 291 -16.25 7.53 -10.86
C MET A 291 -15.64 6.50 -9.90
N PRO A 292 -14.33 6.22 -9.99
CA PRO A 292 -13.67 5.26 -9.10
C PRO A 292 -13.34 5.83 -7.71
N ALA A 293 -13.73 7.09 -7.44
CA ALA A 293 -13.55 7.78 -6.16
C ALA A 293 -14.84 8.45 -5.71
#